data_a0808b6de4b840387a56f85c9d2eefe7
#
_entry.id   a0808b6de4b840387a56f85c9d2eefe7
#
_cell.length_a   1.000
_cell.length_b   1.000
_cell.length_c   1.000
_cell.angle_alpha   90.00
_cell.angle_beta   90.00
_cell.angle_gamma   90.00
#
_symmetry.space_group_name_H-M   'P 1'
#
loop_
_entity.id
_entity.type
_entity.pdbx_description
1 polymer ?
#
loop_
_entity_poly.entity_id
_entity_poly.type
_entity_poly.pdbx_seq_one_letter_code
_entity_poly.pdbx_strand_id
1 'polypeptide(L)'
;MCKFVRSKFPFLAYLGSLICFLLATPAFATLGEDAASIQSDQVQMKTSVRILPSQSYSIHEMQTSTGTTIREFISPAGTVFAVSWQGPFAPDLRQLLGQHFDNYVQAARVTSNRRGRGLHIESGDLVFDSGGHMRFITGRAYLQSKVPSGVHADEMR
;
A
#
# COMPACT_ATOMS: atom_id res chain seq x y z
N MET A 1 -17.57 -19.68 64.81
CA MET A 1 -16.63 -18.61 64.42
C MET A 1 -16.22 -18.84 62.95
N CYS A 2 -16.96 -18.24 62.04
CA CYS A 2 -16.68 -18.35 60.60
C CYS A 2 -15.87 -17.13 60.17
N LYS A 3 -14.63 -17.34 59.70
CA LYS A 3 -13.79 -16.27 59.10
C LYS A 3 -14.12 -16.14 57.61
N PHE A 4 -14.70 -15.04 57.24
CA PHE A 4 -15.00 -14.60 55.89
C PHE A 4 -13.70 -14.09 55.25
N VAL A 5 -13.12 -14.85 54.34
CA VAL A 5 -11.98 -14.41 53.52
C VAL A 5 -12.53 -13.64 52.32
N ARG A 6 -12.40 -12.32 52.38
CA ARG A 6 -12.74 -11.40 51.27
C ARG A 6 -11.64 -11.47 50.21
N SER A 7 -11.92 -12.17 49.10
CA SER A 7 -11.08 -12.09 47.92
C SER A 7 -11.23 -10.70 47.24
N LYS A 8 -10.17 -9.90 47.38
CA LYS A 8 -10.00 -8.68 46.57
C LYS A 8 -9.06 -9.04 45.45
N PHE A 9 -9.54 -9.08 44.18
CA PHE A 9 -8.79 -8.80 42.94
C PHE A 9 -9.54 -9.31 41.71
N PRO A 10 -10.46 -8.53 41.13
CA PRO A 10 -10.74 -8.68 39.70
C PRO A 10 -10.42 -7.41 38.88
N PHE A 11 -9.83 -6.34 39.49
CA PHE A 11 -9.68 -5.05 38.79
C PHE A 11 -8.43 -4.96 37.88
N LEU A 12 -7.44 -5.84 38.08
CA LEU A 12 -6.21 -5.82 37.28
C LEU A 12 -6.32 -6.58 35.95
N ALA A 13 -7.31 -7.46 35.80
CA ALA A 13 -7.49 -8.25 34.56
C ALA A 13 -8.10 -7.47 33.41
N TYR A 14 -8.83 -6.39 33.68
CA TYR A 14 -9.47 -5.56 32.66
C TYR A 14 -8.56 -4.48 32.06
N LEU A 15 -7.48 -4.12 32.74
CA LEU A 15 -6.54 -3.08 32.25
C LEU A 15 -5.61 -3.61 31.15
N GLY A 16 -5.35 -4.91 31.11
CA GLY A 16 -4.51 -5.54 30.09
C GLY A 16 -5.21 -5.72 28.72
N SER A 17 -6.53 -5.80 28.70
CA SER A 17 -7.32 -6.01 27.47
C SER A 17 -7.57 -4.73 26.69
N LEU A 18 -7.46 -3.55 27.31
CA LEU A 18 -7.79 -2.26 26.69
C LEU A 18 -6.62 -1.69 25.86
N ILE A 19 -5.38 -2.15 26.09
CA ILE A 19 -4.19 -1.58 25.44
C ILE A 19 -3.94 -2.21 24.05
N CYS A 20 -4.55 -3.34 23.74
CA CYS A 20 -4.35 -4.04 22.45
C CYS A 20 -5.15 -3.44 21.28
N PHE A 21 -6.00 -2.44 21.50
CA PHE A 21 -6.96 -1.94 20.50
C PHE A 21 -6.53 -0.65 19.79
N LEU A 22 -5.33 -0.10 20.06
CA LEU A 22 -4.94 1.24 19.61
C LEU A 22 -3.88 1.31 18.49
N LEU A 23 -3.54 0.19 17.85
CA LEU A 23 -2.58 0.19 16.74
C LEU A 23 -3.20 -0.34 15.43
N ALA A 24 -4.38 0.14 15.07
CA ALA A 24 -4.87 -0.04 13.70
C ALA A 24 -4.14 0.96 12.80
N THR A 25 -2.98 0.56 12.28
CA THR A 25 -2.34 1.26 11.17
C THR A 25 -3.21 1.10 9.93
N PRO A 26 -3.42 2.13 9.10
CA PRO A 26 -4.11 1.97 7.83
C PRO A 26 -3.37 0.94 6.98
N ALA A 27 -3.99 -0.19 6.73
CA ALA A 27 -3.46 -1.20 5.83
C ALA A 27 -3.81 -0.79 4.40
N PHE A 28 -2.84 -0.31 3.65
CA PHE A 28 -2.92 -0.22 2.19
C PHE A 28 -2.45 -1.56 1.60
N ALA A 29 -3.00 -1.94 0.44
CA ALA A 29 -2.47 -3.08 -0.29
C ALA A 29 -1.03 -2.80 -0.70
N THR A 30 -0.16 -3.64 -0.22
CA THR A 30 1.27 -3.56 -0.51
C THR A 30 1.57 -4.31 -1.81
N LEU A 31 2.43 -3.75 -2.63
CA LEU A 31 2.85 -4.37 -3.88
C LEU A 31 3.35 -5.81 -3.66
N GLY A 32 2.74 -6.76 -4.35
CA GLY A 32 3.05 -8.19 -4.26
C GLY A 32 2.27 -8.98 -3.20
N GLU A 33 1.46 -8.31 -2.36
CA GLU A 33 0.63 -8.95 -1.34
C GLU A 33 -0.79 -9.25 -1.84
N ASP A 34 -1.53 -10.06 -1.06
CA ASP A 34 -2.90 -10.43 -1.37
C ASP A 34 -3.86 -9.29 -0.99
N ALA A 35 -4.67 -8.85 -1.96
CA ALA A 35 -5.70 -7.84 -1.76
C ALA A 35 -6.84 -8.30 -0.83
N ALA A 36 -7.01 -9.60 -0.59
CA ALA A 36 -8.07 -10.12 0.28
C ALA A 36 -7.86 -9.75 1.75
N SER A 37 -6.62 -9.55 2.20
CA SER A 37 -6.32 -9.10 3.57
C SER A 37 -6.81 -7.68 3.84
N ILE A 38 -7.08 -6.89 2.80
CA ILE A 38 -7.46 -5.48 2.88
C ILE A 38 -8.97 -5.29 2.97
N GLN A 39 -9.75 -6.22 2.42
CA GLN A 39 -11.21 -6.13 2.46
C GLN A 39 -11.79 -6.18 3.88
N SER A 40 -11.12 -6.86 4.80
CA SER A 40 -11.54 -6.91 6.21
C SER A 40 -11.31 -5.58 6.94
N ASP A 41 -10.29 -4.80 6.54
CA ASP A 41 -9.91 -3.55 7.19
C ASP A 41 -10.58 -2.31 6.55
N GLN A 42 -10.99 -2.40 5.28
CA GLN A 42 -11.69 -1.32 4.56
C GLN A 42 -13.08 -1.00 5.15
N VAL A 43 -13.75 -1.97 5.77
CA VAL A 43 -15.06 -1.75 6.40
C VAL A 43 -14.97 -0.81 7.60
N GLN A 44 -13.80 -0.67 8.22
CA GLN A 44 -13.61 0.20 9.39
C GLN A 44 -13.12 1.61 9.05
N MET A 45 -12.58 1.86 7.86
CA MET A 45 -12.09 3.18 7.47
C MET A 45 -12.93 3.78 6.34
N LYS A 46 -13.55 4.93 6.61
CA LYS A 46 -14.37 5.75 5.71
C LYS A 46 -13.58 6.38 4.55
N THR A 47 -12.64 5.65 3.95
CA THR A 47 -11.96 6.09 2.73
C THR A 47 -12.75 5.55 1.55
N SER A 48 -13.21 6.42 0.67
CA SER A 48 -13.96 6.01 -0.52
C SER A 48 -13.02 5.29 -1.48
N VAL A 49 -13.04 3.96 -1.44
CA VAL A 49 -12.37 3.11 -2.43
C VAL A 49 -13.33 2.88 -3.57
N ARG A 50 -12.93 3.22 -4.77
CA ARG A 50 -13.68 2.93 -6.00
C ARG A 50 -13.04 1.72 -6.68
N ILE A 51 -13.83 0.68 -6.88
CA ILE A 51 -13.41 -0.52 -7.62
C ILE A 51 -13.83 -0.37 -9.07
N LEU A 52 -12.85 -0.43 -9.97
CA LEU A 52 -13.08 -0.37 -11.42
C LEU A 52 -12.69 -1.73 -12.01
N PRO A 53 -13.66 -2.54 -12.43
CA PRO A 53 -13.36 -3.83 -13.04
C PRO A 53 -12.84 -3.63 -14.48
N SER A 54 -11.80 -4.38 -14.84
CA SER A 54 -11.31 -4.57 -16.20
C SER A 54 -11.41 -6.05 -16.56
N GLN A 55 -11.14 -6.42 -17.81
CA GLN A 55 -11.23 -7.82 -18.27
C GLN A 55 -10.18 -8.74 -17.63
N SER A 56 -8.98 -8.21 -17.37
CA SER A 56 -7.82 -8.99 -16.92
C SER A 56 -7.37 -8.64 -15.50
N TYR A 57 -7.93 -7.61 -14.87
CA TYR A 57 -7.56 -7.15 -13.52
C TYR A 57 -8.67 -6.26 -12.94
N SER A 58 -8.57 -5.92 -11.68
CA SER A 58 -9.38 -4.87 -11.06
C SER A 58 -8.48 -3.73 -10.57
N ILE A 59 -9.03 -2.52 -10.54
CA ILE A 59 -8.33 -1.33 -10.03
C ILE A 59 -9.05 -0.88 -8.77
N HIS A 60 -8.31 -0.78 -7.67
CA HIS A 60 -8.76 -0.09 -6.48
C HIS A 60 -8.20 1.32 -6.48
N GLU A 61 -9.08 2.28 -6.69
CA GLU A 61 -8.72 3.71 -6.66
C GLU A 61 -9.08 4.31 -5.32
N MET A 62 -8.13 4.98 -4.70
CA MET A 62 -8.29 5.69 -3.43
C MET A 62 -7.68 7.08 -3.50
N GLN A 63 -8.23 8.02 -2.73
CA GLN A 63 -7.71 9.37 -2.62
C GLN A 63 -7.20 9.62 -1.21
N THR A 64 -5.95 10.09 -1.12
CA THR A 64 -5.36 10.50 0.15
C THR A 64 -5.94 11.83 0.63
N SER A 65 -5.83 12.10 1.93
CA SER A 65 -6.23 13.41 2.50
C SER A 65 -5.46 14.60 1.91
N THR A 66 -4.29 14.35 1.32
CA THR A 66 -3.46 15.35 0.65
C THR A 66 -3.83 15.59 -0.82
N GLY A 67 -4.84 14.88 -1.34
CA GLY A 67 -5.33 15.03 -2.71
C GLY A 67 -4.58 14.20 -3.75
N THR A 68 -3.74 13.27 -3.33
CA THR A 68 -3.08 12.32 -4.23
C THR A 68 -3.99 11.11 -4.45
N THR A 69 -4.22 10.75 -5.71
CA THR A 69 -4.92 9.54 -6.10
C THR A 69 -3.92 8.39 -6.20
N ILE A 70 -4.24 7.27 -5.58
CA ILE A 70 -3.48 6.01 -5.65
C ILE A 70 -4.37 4.98 -6.32
N ARG A 71 -3.81 4.20 -7.23
CA ARG A 71 -4.46 3.06 -7.90
C ARG A 71 -3.65 1.81 -7.66
N GLU A 72 -4.30 0.78 -7.18
CA GLU A 72 -3.75 -0.56 -7.02
C GLU A 72 -4.36 -1.47 -8.07
N PHE A 73 -3.50 -2.15 -8.81
CA PHE A 73 -3.90 -3.07 -9.88
C PHE A 73 -3.81 -4.51 -9.36
N ILE A 74 -4.94 -5.18 -9.32
CA ILE A 74 -5.11 -6.48 -8.68
C ILE A 74 -5.42 -7.52 -9.74
N SER A 75 -4.60 -8.56 -9.78
CA SER A 75 -4.80 -9.70 -10.67
C SER A 75 -6.04 -10.51 -10.30
N PRO A 76 -6.58 -11.37 -11.19
CA PRO A 76 -7.66 -12.28 -10.85
C PRO A 76 -7.33 -13.26 -9.70
N ALA A 77 -6.04 -13.47 -9.43
CA ALA A 77 -5.56 -14.26 -8.30
C ALA A 77 -5.59 -13.49 -6.96
N GLY A 78 -6.02 -12.22 -6.95
CA GLY A 78 -6.08 -11.39 -5.76
C GLY A 78 -4.77 -10.67 -5.40
N THR A 79 -3.72 -10.81 -6.21
CA THR A 79 -2.41 -10.21 -5.90
C THR A 79 -2.29 -8.83 -6.50
N VAL A 80 -1.80 -7.86 -5.74
CA VAL A 80 -1.45 -6.53 -6.23
C VAL A 80 -0.17 -6.62 -7.05
N PHE A 81 -0.29 -6.49 -8.36
CA PHE A 81 0.86 -6.59 -9.27
C PHE A 81 1.43 -5.23 -9.66
N ALA A 82 0.64 -4.15 -9.55
CA ALA A 82 1.09 -2.80 -9.82
C ALA A 82 0.39 -1.78 -8.93
N VAL A 83 1.08 -0.67 -8.69
CA VAL A 83 0.53 0.52 -8.03
C VAL A 83 0.90 1.75 -8.85
N SER A 84 -0.01 2.72 -8.96
CA SER A 84 0.29 4.02 -9.55
C SER A 84 -0.26 5.13 -8.68
N TRP A 85 0.31 6.32 -8.81
CA TRP A 85 -0.12 7.50 -8.08
C TRP A 85 0.01 8.76 -8.93
N GLN A 86 -0.87 9.70 -8.66
CA GLN A 86 -0.81 11.03 -9.25
C GLN A 86 -1.38 12.05 -8.27
N GLY A 87 -0.71 13.20 -8.12
CA GLY A 87 -1.19 14.25 -7.23
C GLY A 87 -0.14 15.26 -6.82
N PRO A 88 -0.48 16.15 -5.89
CA PRO A 88 0.42 17.20 -5.45
C PRO A 88 1.60 16.72 -4.59
N PHE A 89 1.47 15.54 -3.98
CA PHE A 89 2.47 14.97 -3.08
C PHE A 89 2.74 13.50 -3.40
N ALA A 90 3.99 13.08 -3.22
CA ALA A 90 4.33 11.64 -3.29
C ALA A 90 3.69 10.90 -2.12
N PRO A 91 3.11 9.71 -2.34
CA PRO A 91 2.62 8.87 -1.26
C PRO A 91 3.77 8.27 -0.46
N ASP A 92 3.44 7.60 0.66
CA ASP A 92 4.43 6.81 1.40
C ASP A 92 4.85 5.58 0.59
N LEU A 93 6.01 5.69 -0.06
CA LEU A 93 6.55 4.60 -0.90
C LEU A 93 6.95 3.38 -0.08
N ARG A 94 7.29 3.53 1.22
CA ARG A 94 7.58 2.39 2.08
C ARG A 94 6.33 1.52 2.25
N GLN A 95 5.20 2.17 2.45
CA GLN A 95 3.91 1.51 2.58
C GLN A 95 3.46 0.87 1.26
N LEU A 96 3.58 1.59 0.14
CA LEU A 96 3.15 1.08 -1.18
C LEU A 96 4.01 -0.06 -1.71
N LEU A 97 5.33 0.01 -1.51
CA LEU A 97 6.28 -0.99 -2.06
C LEU A 97 6.54 -2.15 -1.09
N GLY A 98 6.22 -2.01 0.20
CA GLY A 98 6.42 -3.02 1.22
C GLY A 98 7.80 -3.65 1.20
N GLN A 99 7.87 -4.97 1.04
CA GLN A 99 9.12 -5.73 0.99
C GLN A 99 10.06 -5.31 -0.16
N HIS A 100 9.54 -4.66 -1.21
CA HIS A 100 10.33 -4.19 -2.34
C HIS A 100 10.95 -2.80 -2.12
N PHE A 101 10.64 -2.13 -1.00
CA PHE A 101 11.12 -0.79 -0.71
C PHE A 101 12.65 -0.71 -0.59
N ASP A 102 13.29 -1.68 0.03
CA ASP A 102 14.75 -1.68 0.18
C ASP A 102 15.47 -1.85 -1.16
N ASN A 103 14.94 -2.67 -2.06
CA ASN A 103 15.42 -2.79 -3.44
C ASN A 103 15.31 -1.46 -4.19
N TYR A 104 14.18 -0.78 -4.06
CA TYR A 104 13.98 0.56 -4.59
C TYR A 104 15.03 1.55 -4.05
N VAL A 105 15.24 1.62 -2.74
CA VAL A 105 16.20 2.56 -2.11
C VAL A 105 17.63 2.32 -2.60
N GLN A 106 18.05 1.06 -2.69
CA GLN A 106 19.39 0.73 -3.19
C GLN A 106 19.58 1.15 -4.65
N ALA A 107 18.61 0.83 -5.51
CA ALA A 107 18.66 1.18 -6.92
C ALA A 107 18.56 2.69 -7.15
N ALA A 108 17.73 3.40 -6.38
CA ALA A 108 17.59 4.85 -6.45
C ALA A 108 18.89 5.59 -6.11
N ARG A 109 19.67 5.09 -5.14
CA ARG A 109 20.98 5.66 -4.79
C ARG A 109 21.97 5.61 -5.95
N VAL A 110 21.95 4.54 -6.74
CA VAL A 110 22.83 4.37 -7.89
C VAL A 110 22.35 5.22 -9.08
N THR A 111 21.04 5.33 -9.25
CA THR A 111 20.42 6.01 -10.40
C THR A 111 20.35 7.52 -10.22
N SER A 112 20.35 8.05 -8.99
CA SER A 112 20.17 9.48 -8.67
C SER A 112 21.21 10.41 -9.31
N ASN A 113 22.31 9.86 -9.83
CA ASN A 113 23.34 10.62 -10.58
C ASN A 113 22.94 10.98 -12.03
N ARG A 114 21.81 10.49 -12.53
CA ARG A 114 21.32 10.81 -13.86
C ARG A 114 20.43 12.07 -13.79
N ARG A 115 20.94 13.18 -14.30
CA ARG A 115 20.20 14.44 -14.45
C ARG A 115 19.08 14.27 -15.48
N GLY A 116 17.91 13.81 -15.04
CA GLY A 116 16.71 13.63 -15.86
C GLY A 116 15.44 14.11 -15.14
N ARG A 117 14.38 14.37 -15.91
CA ARG A 117 13.07 14.82 -15.38
C ARG A 117 12.24 13.70 -14.72
N GLY A 118 12.75 12.50 -14.62
CA GLY A 118 12.08 11.36 -14.02
C GLY A 118 13.09 10.35 -13.50
N LEU A 119 12.63 9.49 -12.59
CA LEU A 119 13.40 8.38 -12.05
C LEU A 119 12.82 7.10 -12.65
N HIS A 120 13.67 6.34 -13.34
CA HIS A 120 13.37 4.99 -13.81
C HIS A 120 14.34 4.02 -13.15
N ILE A 121 13.79 2.96 -12.55
CA ILE A 121 14.52 1.92 -11.84
C ILE A 121 14.00 0.56 -12.30
N GLU A 122 14.94 -0.33 -12.61
CA GLU A 122 14.71 -1.76 -12.73
C GLU A 122 15.62 -2.48 -11.73
N SER A 123 15.05 -3.24 -10.81
CA SER A 123 15.78 -3.96 -9.77
C SER A 123 15.12 -5.30 -9.49
N GLY A 124 15.70 -6.37 -10.03
CA GLY A 124 15.10 -7.71 -10.00
C GLY A 124 13.76 -7.71 -10.74
N ASP A 125 12.69 -8.04 -10.01
CA ASP A 125 11.32 -8.07 -10.55
C ASP A 125 10.63 -6.71 -10.50
N LEU A 126 11.15 -5.77 -9.70
CA LEU A 126 10.56 -4.45 -9.51
C LEU A 126 10.95 -3.50 -10.64
N VAL A 127 9.94 -2.90 -11.28
CA VAL A 127 10.09 -1.71 -12.12
C VAL A 127 9.39 -0.54 -11.43
N PHE A 128 10.09 0.60 -11.39
CA PHE A 128 9.60 1.82 -10.78
C PHE A 128 9.85 3.01 -11.71
N ASP A 129 8.80 3.76 -11.98
CA ASP A 129 8.84 5.00 -12.73
C ASP A 129 8.27 6.14 -11.90
N SER A 130 8.94 7.27 -11.85
CA SER A 130 8.33 8.47 -11.30
C SER A 130 8.78 9.71 -12.05
N GLY A 131 7.92 10.71 -12.07
CA GLY A 131 8.19 11.95 -12.74
C GLY A 131 7.18 13.02 -12.30
N GLY A 132 7.19 14.14 -13.02
CA GLY A 132 6.26 15.22 -12.76
C GLY A 132 6.95 16.57 -12.65
N HIS A 133 6.18 17.54 -12.20
CA HIS A 133 6.62 18.91 -11.97
C HIS A 133 6.06 19.42 -10.64
N MET A 134 6.40 20.65 -10.27
CA MET A 134 5.93 21.25 -9.02
C MET A 134 4.40 21.14 -8.89
N ARG A 135 3.91 20.58 -7.80
CA ARG A 135 2.48 20.31 -7.49
C ARG A 135 1.78 19.25 -8.33
N PHE A 136 2.51 18.50 -9.16
CA PHE A 136 1.94 17.37 -9.89
C PHE A 136 2.99 16.28 -10.08
N ILE A 137 3.00 15.32 -9.18
CA ILE A 137 3.90 14.19 -9.18
C ILE A 137 3.12 12.97 -9.66
N THR A 138 3.72 12.20 -10.56
CA THR A 138 3.18 10.93 -11.01
C THR A 138 4.21 9.85 -10.81
N GLY A 139 3.76 8.63 -10.63
CA GLY A 139 4.63 7.48 -10.62
C GLY A 139 3.85 6.19 -10.67
N ARG A 140 4.58 5.11 -10.90
CA ARG A 140 4.08 3.74 -10.87
C ARG A 140 5.18 2.79 -10.43
N ALA A 141 4.79 1.68 -9.86
CA ALA A 141 5.65 0.54 -9.60
C ALA A 141 4.92 -0.74 -9.92
N TYR A 142 5.59 -1.72 -10.48
CA TYR A 142 5.00 -3.02 -10.79
C TYR A 142 6.03 -4.16 -10.71
N LEU A 143 5.53 -5.36 -10.51
CA LEU A 143 6.31 -6.59 -10.51
C LEU A 143 6.14 -7.28 -11.87
N GLN A 144 7.20 -7.34 -12.67
CA GLN A 144 7.15 -7.89 -14.03
C GLN A 144 6.59 -9.32 -14.08
N SER A 145 6.99 -10.16 -13.13
CA SER A 145 6.54 -11.56 -13.05
C SER A 145 5.07 -11.74 -12.67
N LYS A 146 4.45 -10.70 -12.11
CA LYS A 146 3.06 -10.73 -11.63
C LYS A 146 2.07 -10.06 -12.59
N VAL A 147 2.55 -9.36 -13.60
CA VAL A 147 1.68 -8.71 -14.60
C VAL A 147 0.91 -9.79 -15.37
N PRO A 148 -0.43 -9.71 -15.42
CA PRO A 148 -1.22 -10.67 -16.19
C PRO A 148 -0.90 -10.61 -17.68
N SER A 149 -1.01 -11.75 -18.37
CA SER A 149 -0.78 -11.83 -19.81
C SER A 149 -1.72 -10.88 -20.58
N GLY A 150 -1.16 -10.11 -21.50
CA GLY A 150 -1.90 -9.14 -22.32
C GLY A 150 -2.10 -7.77 -21.67
N VAL A 151 -1.60 -7.54 -20.44
CA VAL A 151 -1.58 -6.23 -19.80
C VAL A 151 -0.25 -5.53 -20.09
N HIS A 152 -0.32 -4.29 -20.57
CA HIS A 152 0.87 -3.51 -20.91
C HIS A 152 1.17 -2.44 -19.84
N ALA A 153 2.45 -2.09 -19.71
CA ALA A 153 2.89 -1.15 -18.68
C ALA A 153 2.25 0.26 -18.81
N ASP A 154 1.86 0.68 -19.99
CA ASP A 154 1.17 1.94 -20.26
C ASP A 154 -0.28 1.99 -19.77
N GLU A 155 -0.91 0.84 -19.52
CA GLU A 155 -2.24 0.74 -18.93
C GLU A 155 -2.23 1.02 -17.42
N MET A 156 -1.06 0.89 -16.77
CA MET A 156 -0.87 1.07 -15.32
C MET A 156 -0.56 2.54 -14.95
N ARG A 157 -1.48 3.48 -15.27
CA ARG A 157 -1.33 4.92 -15.01
C ARG A 157 -2.52 5.51 -14.26
#